data_2ed0f44919194235f7b8c47224321145
#
_entry.id   2ed0f44919194235f7b8c47224321145
#
_cell.length_a   1.000
_cell.length_b   1.000
_cell.length_c   1.000
_cell.angle_alpha   90.00
_cell.angle_beta   90.00
_cell.angle_gamma   90.00
#
_symmetry.space_group_name_H-M   'P 1'
#
loop_
_entity.id
_entity.type
_entity.pdbx_description
1 polymer ?
#
loop_
_entity_poly.entity_id
_entity_poly.type
_entity_poly.pdbx_seq_one_letter_code
_entity_poly.pdbx_strand_id
1 'polypeptide(L)'
;MTKRRQPWWLWPLLLVLLPLVAVAGVLWLMAAVLLQLVVWLTWCSRGRYVLVVYSDSPIWQEYFEQNVLPAVGSRGVILNWSDRKQWSYSLPVALFRFFAGTREFNPLAIVFQPLAWPRRFRFYGPFKAFKHGRPQEVEEMRSQLLETLNRLAPPSKVA
;
A
#
# COMPACT_ATOMS: atom_id res chain seq x y z
N MET A 1 -38.67 18.72 16.12
CA MET A 1 -37.25 18.82 15.66
C MET A 1 -36.45 19.55 16.75
N THR A 2 -35.83 18.83 17.68
CA THR A 2 -35.04 19.44 18.75
C THR A 2 -33.65 19.84 18.23
N LYS A 3 -33.46 21.12 18.03
CA LYS A 3 -32.18 21.75 17.65
C LYS A 3 -31.18 21.50 18.82
N ARG A 4 -30.32 20.47 18.74
CA ARG A 4 -29.24 20.24 19.70
C ARG A 4 -28.32 21.47 19.64
N ARG A 5 -28.39 22.32 20.65
CA ARG A 5 -27.43 23.41 20.82
C ARG A 5 -26.07 22.80 21.08
N GLN A 6 -25.11 23.08 20.19
CA GLN A 6 -23.74 22.68 20.40
C GLN A 6 -23.21 23.35 21.67
N PRO A 7 -22.58 22.63 22.60
CA PRO A 7 -22.12 23.20 23.85
C PRO A 7 -20.99 24.20 23.58
N TRP A 8 -21.14 25.43 24.05
CA TRP A 8 -20.22 26.56 23.83
C TRP A 8 -18.77 26.29 24.28
N TRP A 9 -18.55 25.41 25.26
CA TRP A 9 -17.21 25.01 25.74
C TRP A 9 -16.40 24.22 24.70
N LEU A 10 -16.99 23.74 23.61
CA LEU A 10 -16.26 23.08 22.51
C LEU A 10 -15.43 24.06 21.70
N TRP A 11 -15.80 25.36 21.64
CA TRP A 11 -15.10 26.33 20.80
C TRP A 11 -13.64 26.57 21.22
N PRO A 12 -13.31 26.80 22.51
CA PRO A 12 -11.91 26.95 22.92
C PRO A 12 -11.10 25.67 22.68
N LEU A 13 -11.72 24.49 22.85
CA LEU A 13 -11.07 23.22 22.56
C LEU A 13 -10.74 23.09 21.06
N LEU A 14 -11.68 23.48 20.19
CA LEU A 14 -11.45 23.46 18.73
C LEU A 14 -10.37 24.45 18.31
N LEU A 15 -10.31 25.64 18.91
CA LEU A 15 -9.27 26.65 18.60
C LEU A 15 -7.85 26.15 18.95
N VAL A 16 -7.69 25.31 19.96
CA VAL A 16 -6.40 24.72 20.32
C VAL A 16 -6.09 23.47 19.49
N LEU A 17 -7.08 22.59 19.28
CA LEU A 17 -6.87 21.33 18.57
C LEU A 17 -6.64 21.52 17.07
N LEU A 18 -7.33 22.49 16.44
CA LEU A 18 -7.26 22.69 14.99
C LEU A 18 -5.83 23.03 14.51
N PRO A 19 -5.07 23.95 15.11
CA PRO A 19 -3.70 24.20 14.71
C PRO A 19 -2.78 23.00 14.98
N LEU A 20 -2.98 22.24 16.06
CA LEU A 20 -2.20 21.03 16.34
C LEU A 20 -2.42 19.94 15.28
N VAL A 21 -3.69 19.72 14.88
CA VAL A 21 -4.04 18.79 13.80
C VAL A 21 -3.46 19.28 12.47
N ALA A 22 -3.51 20.57 12.20
CA ALA A 22 -2.93 21.15 10.99
C ALA A 22 -1.40 20.93 10.92
N VAL A 23 -0.69 21.22 12.02
CA VAL A 23 0.77 20.96 12.10
C VAL A 23 1.08 19.47 11.93
N ALA A 24 0.35 18.59 12.63
CA ALA A 24 0.53 17.15 12.48
C ALA A 24 0.26 16.68 11.05
N GLY A 25 -0.75 17.23 10.38
CA GLY A 25 -1.06 16.95 8.97
C GLY A 25 0.05 17.39 8.03
N VAL A 26 0.62 18.58 8.23
CA VAL A 26 1.76 19.08 7.46
C VAL A 26 2.99 18.20 7.66
N LEU A 27 3.33 17.85 8.88
CA LEU A 27 4.46 16.96 9.18
C LEU A 27 4.27 15.58 8.55
N TRP A 28 3.07 15.03 8.62
CA TRP A 28 2.74 13.76 7.96
C TRP A 28 2.90 13.85 6.44
N LEU A 29 2.42 14.93 5.82
CA LEU A 29 2.54 15.14 4.38
C LEU A 29 4.02 15.28 3.97
N MET A 30 4.81 16.04 4.73
CA MET A 30 6.26 16.17 4.48
C MET A 30 6.95 14.80 4.56
N ALA A 31 6.66 14.00 5.57
CA ALA A 31 7.19 12.64 5.70
C ALA A 31 6.78 11.75 4.52
N ALA A 32 5.53 11.85 4.06
CA ALA A 32 5.04 11.12 2.88
C ALA A 32 5.81 11.50 1.61
N VAL A 33 5.99 12.80 1.37
CA VAL A 33 6.75 13.32 0.21
C VAL A 33 8.20 12.88 0.27
N LEU A 34 8.85 12.99 1.43
CA LEU A 34 10.24 12.57 1.61
C LEU A 34 10.41 11.06 1.34
N LEU A 35 9.55 10.22 1.93
CA LEU A 35 9.57 8.78 1.67
C LEU A 35 9.39 8.47 0.18
N GLN A 36 8.49 9.17 -0.49
CA GLN A 36 8.24 8.98 -1.91
C GLN A 36 9.44 9.41 -2.76
N LEU A 37 10.09 10.53 -2.44
CA LEU A 37 11.33 10.95 -3.10
C LEU A 37 12.45 9.91 -2.93
N VAL A 38 12.62 9.37 -1.73
CA VAL A 38 13.59 8.29 -1.48
C VAL A 38 13.29 7.07 -2.35
N VAL A 39 12.02 6.67 -2.47
CA VAL A 39 11.63 5.55 -3.36
C VAL A 39 11.96 5.86 -4.82
N TRP A 40 11.67 7.06 -5.30
CA TRP A 40 11.97 7.42 -6.70
C TRP A 40 13.46 7.39 -6.98
N LEU A 41 14.27 7.92 -6.07
CA LEU A 41 15.72 7.96 -6.23
C LEU A 41 16.40 6.59 -6.08
N THR A 42 15.85 5.70 -5.23
CA THR A 42 16.51 4.44 -4.89
C THR A 42 15.90 3.22 -5.58
N TRP A 43 14.58 3.17 -5.75
CA TRP A 43 13.86 2.03 -6.33
C TRP A 43 13.49 2.25 -7.78
N CYS A 44 12.78 3.35 -8.09
CA CYS A 44 12.31 3.60 -9.44
C CYS A 44 13.48 3.79 -10.43
N SER A 45 14.59 4.40 -9.98
CA SER A 45 15.84 4.49 -10.75
C SER A 45 16.46 3.13 -11.09
N ARG A 46 16.11 2.08 -10.32
CA ARG A 46 16.56 0.69 -10.54
C ARG A 46 15.47 -0.21 -11.12
N GLY A 47 14.41 0.38 -11.65
CA GLY A 47 13.29 -0.36 -12.25
C GLY A 47 12.35 -1.05 -11.24
N ARG A 48 12.41 -0.71 -9.95
CA ARG A 48 11.54 -1.27 -8.92
C ARG A 48 10.42 -0.29 -8.60
N TYR A 49 9.17 -0.71 -8.78
CA TYR A 49 8.01 0.19 -8.67
C TYR A 49 6.96 -0.31 -7.68
N VAL A 50 7.05 -1.55 -7.20
CA VAL A 50 6.01 -2.12 -6.35
C VAL A 50 6.59 -2.77 -5.10
N LEU A 51 5.91 -2.54 -3.98
CA LEU A 51 6.09 -3.27 -2.73
C LEU A 51 4.94 -4.27 -2.60
N VAL A 52 5.26 -5.56 -2.58
CA VAL A 52 4.30 -6.64 -2.35
C VAL A 52 4.46 -7.15 -0.93
N VAL A 53 3.35 -7.20 -0.20
CA VAL A 53 3.29 -7.75 1.16
C VAL A 53 2.28 -8.87 1.18
N TYR A 54 2.70 -10.07 1.52
CA TYR A 54 1.84 -11.23 1.69
C TYR A 54 2.33 -12.09 2.87
N SER A 55 1.61 -13.11 3.25
CA SER A 55 1.96 -14.02 4.35
C SER A 55 1.81 -15.47 3.93
N ASP A 56 2.37 -16.39 4.71
CA ASP A 56 2.29 -17.83 4.54
C ASP A 56 0.89 -18.40 4.88
N SER A 57 -0.14 -17.67 4.49
CA SER A 57 -1.51 -18.14 4.67
C SER A 57 -1.87 -19.13 3.58
N PRO A 58 -2.43 -20.30 3.92
CA PRO A 58 -2.82 -21.32 2.94
C PRO A 58 -3.90 -20.83 1.95
N ILE A 59 -4.50 -19.65 2.22
CA ILE A 59 -5.57 -19.09 1.38
C ILE A 59 -5.01 -18.38 0.16
N TRP A 60 -3.88 -17.68 0.29
CA TRP A 60 -3.35 -16.80 -0.76
C TRP A 60 -1.85 -16.98 -1.06
N GLN A 61 -1.10 -17.69 -0.22
CA GLN A 61 0.33 -17.87 -0.43
C GLN A 61 0.61 -18.48 -1.81
N GLU A 62 0.02 -19.63 -2.10
CA GLU A 62 0.23 -20.34 -3.37
C GLU A 62 -0.15 -19.44 -4.57
N TYR A 63 -1.29 -18.76 -4.49
CA TYR A 63 -1.72 -17.85 -5.54
C TYR A 63 -0.72 -16.73 -5.78
N PHE A 64 -0.21 -16.11 -4.71
CA PHE A 64 0.78 -15.03 -4.84
C PHE A 64 2.07 -15.54 -5.46
N GLU A 65 2.58 -16.66 -4.99
CA GLU A 65 3.84 -17.25 -5.45
C GLU A 65 3.76 -17.72 -6.92
N GLN A 66 2.61 -18.22 -7.34
CA GLN A 66 2.45 -18.73 -8.72
C GLN A 66 2.00 -17.66 -9.73
N ASN A 67 1.19 -16.67 -9.30
CA ASN A 67 0.52 -15.75 -10.23
C ASN A 67 0.96 -14.30 -10.10
N VAL A 68 1.25 -13.81 -8.89
CA VAL A 68 1.56 -12.39 -8.66
C VAL A 68 3.06 -12.14 -8.71
N LEU A 69 3.85 -12.90 -7.92
CA LEU A 69 5.29 -12.66 -7.80
C LEU A 69 6.04 -12.85 -9.12
N PRO A 70 5.79 -13.91 -9.92
CA PRO A 70 6.45 -14.07 -11.22
C PRO A 70 6.09 -12.93 -12.19
N ALA A 71 4.83 -12.48 -12.18
CA ALA A 71 4.38 -11.39 -13.04
C ALA A 71 4.95 -10.02 -12.63
N VAL A 72 5.20 -9.82 -11.35
CA VAL A 72 5.89 -8.63 -10.82
C VAL A 72 7.39 -8.68 -11.14
N GLY A 73 8.01 -9.85 -10.98
CA GLY A 73 9.43 -10.09 -11.31
C GLY A 73 10.39 -9.14 -10.59
N SER A 74 11.42 -8.69 -11.29
CA SER A 74 12.46 -7.78 -10.75
C SER A 74 11.94 -6.37 -10.41
N ARG A 75 10.71 -6.02 -10.84
CA ARG A 75 10.08 -4.73 -10.56
C ARG A 75 9.56 -4.61 -9.12
N GLY A 76 9.55 -5.69 -8.36
CA GLY A 76 9.01 -5.77 -7.01
C GLY A 76 10.05 -5.88 -5.91
N VAL A 77 9.66 -5.37 -4.74
CA VAL A 77 10.27 -5.68 -3.45
C VAL A 77 9.22 -6.43 -2.64
N ILE A 78 9.62 -7.54 -2.04
CA ILE A 78 8.71 -8.47 -1.38
C ILE A 78 8.96 -8.42 0.12
N LEU A 79 7.88 -8.34 0.91
CA LEU A 79 7.88 -8.51 2.36
C LEU A 79 6.94 -9.65 2.73
N ASN A 80 7.46 -10.63 3.46
CA ASN A 80 6.62 -11.66 4.06
C ASN A 80 6.10 -11.18 5.43
N TRP A 81 4.79 -11.04 5.56
CA TRP A 81 4.16 -10.62 6.83
C TRP A 81 4.33 -11.65 7.94
N SER A 82 4.51 -12.92 7.62
CA SER A 82 4.75 -13.97 8.62
C SER A 82 6.04 -13.71 9.39
N ASP A 83 7.05 -13.13 8.74
CA ASP A 83 8.36 -12.80 9.30
C ASP A 83 8.42 -11.44 10.00
N ARG A 84 7.28 -10.75 10.17
CA ARG A 84 7.23 -9.35 10.67
C ARG A 84 7.93 -9.15 12.02
N LYS A 85 8.05 -10.18 12.85
CA LYS A 85 8.75 -10.12 14.15
C LYS A 85 10.27 -9.99 13.98
N GLN A 86 10.80 -10.46 12.84
CA GLN A 86 12.22 -10.46 12.51
C GLN A 86 12.59 -9.27 11.58
N TRP A 87 11.61 -8.46 11.17
CA TRP A 87 11.88 -7.33 10.29
C TRP A 87 12.80 -6.31 10.97
N SER A 88 13.99 -6.13 10.42
CA SER A 88 14.85 -5.00 10.73
C SER A 88 14.27 -3.70 10.16
N TYR A 89 14.66 -2.57 10.73
CA TYR A 89 14.25 -1.27 10.19
C TYR A 89 14.90 -1.05 8.82
N SER A 90 14.08 -1.00 7.79
CA SER A 90 14.50 -0.90 6.38
C SER A 90 13.50 -0.07 5.59
N LEU A 91 13.91 0.44 4.42
CA LEU A 91 13.01 1.22 3.58
C LEU A 91 11.70 0.49 3.22
N PRO A 92 11.69 -0.80 2.80
CA PRO A 92 10.45 -1.51 2.56
C PRO A 92 9.51 -1.54 3.76
N VAL A 93 10.05 -1.78 4.95
CA VAL A 93 9.28 -1.83 6.20
C VAL A 93 8.72 -0.45 6.56
N ALA A 94 9.51 0.62 6.38
CA ALA A 94 9.04 1.99 6.61
C ALA A 94 7.91 2.36 5.65
N LEU A 95 8.06 2.03 4.36
CA LEU A 95 7.03 2.28 3.34
C LEU A 95 5.74 1.50 3.63
N PHE A 96 5.87 0.23 4.01
CA PHE A 96 4.72 -0.56 4.41
C PHE A 96 3.99 0.08 5.60
N ARG A 97 4.70 0.38 6.69
CA ARG A 97 4.11 0.99 7.89
C ARG A 97 3.44 2.32 7.62
N PHE A 98 3.99 3.12 6.70
CA PHE A 98 3.48 4.45 6.38
C PHE A 98 2.31 4.40 5.40
N PHE A 99 2.40 3.60 4.33
CA PHE A 99 1.45 3.64 3.22
C PHE A 99 0.41 2.50 3.23
N ALA A 100 0.60 1.40 3.95
CA ALA A 100 -0.36 0.28 3.95
C ALA A 100 -1.71 0.65 4.55
N GLY A 101 -1.69 1.51 5.58
CA GLY A 101 -2.88 1.82 6.37
C GLY A 101 -3.17 0.75 7.43
N THR A 102 -4.29 0.90 8.12
CA THR A 102 -4.63 0.08 9.30
C THR A 102 -5.54 -1.11 9.00
N ARG A 103 -6.13 -1.17 7.79
CA ARG A 103 -7.08 -2.23 7.41
C ARG A 103 -6.65 -2.92 6.13
N GLU A 104 -6.91 -4.22 6.05
CA GLU A 104 -6.70 -5.03 4.83
C GLU A 104 -5.29 -4.85 4.22
N PHE A 105 -4.28 -4.83 5.08
CA PHE A 105 -2.89 -4.59 4.72
C PHE A 105 -2.14 -5.87 4.29
N ASN A 106 -2.80 -7.03 4.31
CA ASN A 106 -2.22 -8.31 3.94
C ASN A 106 -3.31 -9.25 3.38
N PRO A 107 -3.21 -9.72 2.13
CA PRO A 107 -2.19 -9.36 1.12
C PRO A 107 -2.40 -7.97 0.49
N LEU A 108 -1.30 -7.29 0.17
CA LEU A 108 -1.30 -5.92 -0.34
C LEU A 108 -0.17 -5.72 -1.36
N ALA A 109 -0.43 -4.99 -2.42
CA ALA A 109 0.61 -4.42 -3.27
C ALA A 109 0.50 -2.89 -3.28
N ILE A 110 1.63 -2.19 -3.14
CA ILE A 110 1.71 -0.73 -3.20
C ILE A 110 2.60 -0.36 -4.38
N VAL A 111 2.02 0.29 -5.38
CA VAL A 111 2.73 0.77 -6.57
C VAL A 111 3.11 2.23 -6.38
N PHE A 112 4.39 2.52 -6.49
CA PHE A 112 4.96 3.85 -6.41
C PHE A 112 5.11 4.43 -7.81
N GLN A 113 4.38 5.50 -8.07
CA GLN A 113 4.37 6.18 -9.37
C GLN A 113 5.17 7.48 -9.26
N PRO A 114 6.01 7.83 -10.26
CA PRO A 114 6.63 9.14 -10.34
C PRO A 114 5.57 10.24 -10.36
N LEU A 115 5.76 11.29 -9.56
CA LEU A 115 4.91 12.47 -9.47
C LEU A 115 3.43 12.21 -9.12
N ALA A 116 3.09 11.00 -8.63
CA ALA A 116 1.73 10.64 -8.24
C ALA A 116 1.72 9.92 -6.88
N TRP A 117 0.58 9.95 -6.22
CA TRP A 117 0.41 9.28 -4.92
C TRP A 117 0.49 7.75 -5.08
N PRO A 118 1.07 7.01 -4.11
CA PRO A 118 1.18 5.55 -4.18
C PRO A 118 -0.19 4.88 -4.28
N ARG A 119 -0.32 3.96 -5.20
CA ARG A 119 -1.56 3.22 -5.43
C ARG A 119 -1.54 1.90 -4.69
N ARG A 120 -2.61 1.61 -3.92
CA ARG A 120 -2.73 0.41 -3.08
C ARG A 120 -3.69 -0.57 -3.71
N PHE A 121 -3.27 -1.82 -3.86
CA PHE A 121 -4.07 -2.94 -4.35
C PHE A 121 -4.26 -3.92 -3.20
N ARG A 122 -5.47 -4.00 -2.66
CA ARG A 122 -5.82 -4.77 -1.47
C ARG A 122 -6.49 -6.07 -1.88
N PHE A 123 -5.83 -7.18 -1.66
CA PHE A 123 -6.32 -8.49 -2.07
C PHE A 123 -7.16 -9.20 -1.01
N TYR A 124 -7.21 -8.71 0.22
CA TYR A 124 -7.93 -9.39 1.30
C TYR A 124 -9.43 -9.56 1.02
N GLY A 125 -10.12 -8.50 0.56
CA GLY A 125 -11.53 -8.55 0.17
C GLY A 125 -11.78 -9.53 -0.98
N PRO A 126 -11.08 -9.39 -2.12
CA PRO A 126 -11.12 -10.34 -3.22
C PRO A 126 -10.89 -11.80 -2.82
N PHE A 127 -9.93 -12.09 -1.92
CA PHE A 127 -9.72 -13.46 -1.43
C PHE A 127 -10.86 -13.99 -0.55
N LYS A 128 -11.58 -13.13 0.17
CA LYS A 128 -12.82 -13.55 0.81
C LYS A 128 -13.86 -14.00 -0.21
N ALA A 129 -14.03 -13.26 -1.30
CA ALA A 129 -14.91 -13.62 -2.38
C ALA A 129 -14.48 -14.92 -3.10
N PHE A 130 -13.17 -15.10 -3.29
CA PHE A 130 -12.58 -16.32 -3.85
C PHE A 130 -12.98 -17.58 -3.06
N LYS A 131 -12.95 -17.54 -1.73
CA LYS A 131 -13.44 -18.63 -0.86
C LYS A 131 -14.90 -18.99 -1.08
N HIS A 132 -15.70 -18.05 -1.56
CA HIS A 132 -17.12 -18.23 -1.86
C HIS A 132 -17.39 -18.48 -3.34
N GLY A 133 -16.39 -18.97 -4.09
CA GLY A 133 -16.52 -19.34 -5.51
C GLY A 133 -16.53 -18.18 -6.49
N ARG A 134 -16.02 -17.00 -6.11
CA ARG A 134 -15.91 -15.82 -6.99
C ARG A 134 -14.46 -15.46 -7.26
N PRO A 135 -13.75 -16.21 -8.13
CA PRO A 135 -12.33 -15.96 -8.46
C PRO A 135 -12.11 -14.66 -9.25
N GLN A 136 -13.14 -14.16 -9.93
CA GLN A 136 -13.03 -13.00 -10.82
C GLN A 136 -12.49 -11.75 -10.10
N GLU A 137 -12.89 -11.52 -8.85
CA GLU A 137 -12.48 -10.35 -8.07
C GLU A 137 -10.95 -10.32 -7.81
N VAL A 138 -10.33 -11.48 -7.61
CA VAL A 138 -8.88 -11.61 -7.42
C VAL A 138 -8.15 -11.36 -8.74
N GLU A 139 -8.65 -11.94 -9.84
CA GLU A 139 -8.08 -11.75 -11.18
C GLU A 139 -8.21 -10.31 -11.68
N GLU A 140 -9.31 -9.64 -11.41
CA GLU A 140 -9.48 -8.22 -11.71
C GLU A 140 -8.47 -7.36 -10.95
N MET A 141 -8.30 -7.62 -9.65
CA MET A 141 -7.32 -6.89 -8.82
C MET A 141 -5.89 -7.11 -9.33
N ARG A 142 -5.56 -8.37 -9.69
CA ARG A 142 -4.27 -8.73 -10.29
C ARG A 142 -4.06 -8.03 -11.62
N SER A 143 -5.06 -8.05 -12.50
CA SER A 143 -5.01 -7.40 -13.81
C SER A 143 -4.78 -5.89 -13.69
N GLN A 144 -5.50 -5.23 -12.79
CA GLN A 144 -5.32 -3.80 -12.50
C GLN A 144 -3.92 -3.47 -11.97
N LEU A 145 -3.36 -4.33 -11.10
CA LEU A 145 -1.99 -4.20 -10.61
C LEU A 145 -1.00 -4.29 -11.76
N LEU A 146 -1.09 -5.32 -12.59
CA LEU A 146 -0.17 -5.56 -13.70
C LEU A 146 -0.29 -4.49 -14.79
N GLU A 147 -1.49 -4.05 -15.11
CA GLU A 147 -1.71 -2.93 -16.03
C GLU A 147 -1.03 -1.65 -15.52
N THR A 148 -1.18 -1.35 -14.23
CA THR A 148 -0.53 -0.19 -13.61
C THR A 148 0.99 -0.30 -13.68
N LEU A 149 1.56 -1.49 -13.42
CA LEU A 149 2.99 -1.74 -13.50
C LEU A 149 3.51 -1.67 -14.93
N ASN A 150 2.77 -2.21 -15.90
CA ASN A 150 3.19 -2.21 -17.31
C ASN A 150 3.17 -0.81 -17.94
N ARG A 151 2.33 0.09 -17.44
CA ARG A 151 2.36 1.50 -17.83
C ARG A 151 3.62 2.22 -17.33
N LEU A 152 4.16 1.81 -16.17
CA LEU A 152 5.35 2.44 -15.58
C LEU A 152 6.66 1.85 -16.12
N ALA A 153 6.69 0.55 -16.24
CA ALA A 153 7.81 -0.21 -16.77
C ALA A 153 7.30 -1.43 -17.51
N PRO A 154 7.27 -1.42 -18.84
CA PRO A 154 6.93 -2.62 -19.61
C PRO A 154 7.89 -3.75 -19.19
N PRO A 155 7.42 -5.02 -19.19
CA PRO A 155 8.26 -6.15 -18.86
C PRO A 155 9.48 -6.12 -19.81
N SER A 156 10.68 -6.21 -19.22
CA SER A 156 11.89 -6.37 -20.04
C SER A 156 11.69 -7.60 -20.91
N LYS A 157 11.78 -7.43 -22.23
CA LYS A 157 11.85 -8.59 -23.14
C LYS A 157 13.05 -9.40 -22.66
N VAL A 158 12.78 -10.58 -22.11
CA VAL A 158 13.83 -11.56 -21.83
C VAL A 158 14.40 -11.90 -23.22
N ALA A 159 15.63 -11.45 -23.44
CA ALA A 159 16.39 -11.83 -24.63
C ALA A 159 16.83 -13.28 -24.49
#